data_2888a4b46c0e9d46e6b6e21bc3546542
#
_entry.id   2888a4b46c0e9d46e6b6e21bc3546542
#
_cell.length_a   1.000
_cell.length_b   1.000
_cell.length_c   1.000
_cell.angle_alpha   90.00
_cell.angle_beta   90.00
_cell.angle_gamma   90.00
#
_symmetry.space_group_name_H-M   'P 1'
#
loop_
_entity.id
_entity.type
_entity.pdbx_description
1 polymer ?
#
loop_
_entity_poly.entity_id
_entity_poly.type
_entity_poly.pdbx_seq_one_letter_code
_entity_poly.pdbx_strand_id
1 'polypeptide(L)'
;MFYGAAEFSRDCDIVVVTDEDNLDRLTAALEALHAKCIAVPPMDWTLLERGHAIHFRCHHAEANGIRIDVMSRMRGCGNFDSLWDQRTTIEDSDGVIYELLGIEDLVRAKKTQRDKDWPMIRRLVDAHYEENRDEPTEDRVRFWLRESRTPEVLIRVAAENPTLLQEVMKERKLLVETLGTSQTALNEELEKEQLAERDTDRQYWRPLVKELEAMRRAKRLK
;
A
#
# COMPACT_ATOMS: atom_id res chain seq x y z
N MET A 1 9.52 8.13 -1.63
CA MET A 1 10.77 7.76 -2.29
C MET A 1 10.49 7.62 -3.79
N PHE A 2 10.47 6.45 -4.41
CA PHE A 2 10.36 6.30 -5.86
C PHE A 2 9.16 7.01 -6.52
N TYR A 3 8.02 7.11 -5.85
CA TYR A 3 6.83 7.83 -6.32
C TYR A 3 6.67 9.24 -5.72
N GLY A 4 7.73 9.87 -5.24
CA GLY A 4 7.72 11.25 -4.76
C GLY A 4 6.98 11.55 -3.46
N ALA A 5 6.30 10.58 -2.85
CA ALA A 5 5.45 10.81 -1.68
C ALA A 5 6.19 10.85 -0.33
N ALA A 6 7.43 10.39 -0.28
CA ALA A 6 8.26 10.37 0.93
C ALA A 6 9.74 10.56 0.58
N GLU A 7 10.46 11.32 1.40
CA GLU A 7 11.89 11.59 1.22
C GLU A 7 12.77 10.47 1.76
N PHE A 8 12.34 9.79 2.82
CA PHE A 8 13.12 8.79 3.53
C PHE A 8 12.26 7.70 4.15
N SER A 9 12.73 6.43 4.10
CA SER A 9 12.19 5.31 4.85
C SER A 9 13.31 4.54 5.57
N ARG A 10 13.04 4.06 6.78
CA ARG A 10 13.92 3.15 7.54
C ARG A 10 13.43 1.71 7.46
N ASP A 11 12.30 1.50 6.83
CA ASP A 11 11.63 0.22 6.71
C ASP A 11 11.58 -0.17 5.23
N CYS A 12 11.81 -1.44 4.94
CA CYS A 12 11.63 -2.04 3.63
C CYS A 12 10.49 -3.05 3.73
N ASP A 13 9.39 -2.78 3.05
CA ASP A 13 8.23 -3.67 2.97
C ASP A 13 8.39 -4.57 1.74
N ILE A 14 8.37 -5.89 1.91
CA ILE A 14 8.56 -6.88 0.85
C ILE A 14 7.33 -7.78 0.77
N VAL A 15 6.75 -7.88 -0.43
CA VAL A 15 5.68 -8.84 -0.73
C VAL A 15 6.29 -10.05 -1.42
N VAL A 16 5.99 -11.24 -0.93
CA VAL A 16 6.57 -12.48 -1.42
C VAL A 16 5.48 -13.51 -1.76
N VAL A 17 5.78 -14.37 -2.74
CA VAL A 17 5.06 -15.63 -2.92
C VAL A 17 5.55 -16.64 -1.88
N THR A 18 4.65 -17.48 -1.39
CA THR A 18 4.92 -18.42 -0.29
C THR A 18 5.19 -19.84 -0.76
N ASP A 19 5.74 -20.00 -1.99
CA ASP A 19 6.25 -21.30 -2.43
C ASP A 19 7.60 -21.62 -1.74
N GLU A 20 7.92 -22.91 -1.66
CA GLU A 20 9.09 -23.42 -0.94
C GLU A 20 10.40 -22.83 -1.48
N ASP A 21 10.58 -22.81 -2.80
CA ASP A 21 11.80 -22.29 -3.45
C ASP A 21 12.03 -20.81 -3.15
N ASN A 22 10.98 -20.00 -3.12
CA ASN A 22 11.06 -18.57 -2.80
C ASN A 22 11.32 -18.31 -1.33
N LEU A 23 10.72 -19.11 -0.45
CA LEU A 23 10.95 -19.01 1.00
C LEU A 23 12.38 -19.42 1.36
N ASP A 24 12.97 -20.36 0.66
CA ASP A 24 14.39 -20.71 0.81
C ASP A 24 15.31 -19.57 0.37
N ARG A 25 15.02 -18.93 -0.77
CA ARG A 25 15.75 -17.72 -1.23
C ARG A 25 15.61 -16.56 -0.24
N LEU A 26 14.43 -16.35 0.28
CA LEU A 26 14.17 -15.31 1.30
C LEU A 26 14.97 -15.62 2.58
N THR A 27 14.99 -16.87 3.03
CA THR A 27 15.74 -17.29 4.21
C THR A 27 17.23 -17.01 4.02
N ALA A 28 17.80 -17.42 2.88
CA ALA A 28 19.21 -17.15 2.57
C ALA A 28 19.54 -15.64 2.52
N ALA A 29 18.64 -14.82 1.96
CA ALA A 29 18.81 -13.37 1.94
C ALA A 29 18.77 -12.75 3.36
N LEU A 30 17.85 -13.20 4.21
CA LEU A 30 17.74 -12.75 5.61
C LEU A 30 18.99 -13.16 6.43
N GLU A 31 19.53 -14.35 6.20
CA GLU A 31 20.79 -14.81 6.82
C GLU A 31 21.99 -13.95 6.38
N ALA A 32 22.12 -13.65 5.08
CA ALA A 32 23.17 -12.77 4.56
C ALA A 32 23.12 -11.36 5.16
N LEU A 33 21.91 -10.85 5.46
CA LEU A 33 21.71 -9.58 6.13
C LEU A 33 21.86 -9.64 7.66
N HIS A 34 22.17 -10.81 8.20
CA HIS A 34 22.17 -11.10 9.64
C HIS A 34 20.85 -10.65 10.30
N ALA A 35 19.74 -10.81 9.60
CA ALA A 35 18.44 -10.32 10.01
C ALA A 35 17.85 -11.19 11.14
N LYS A 36 17.33 -10.54 12.18
CA LYS A 36 16.68 -11.21 13.32
C LYS A 36 15.22 -10.84 13.38
N CYS A 37 14.35 -11.83 13.59
CA CYS A 37 12.93 -11.59 13.86
C CYS A 37 12.78 -10.82 15.18
N ILE A 38 12.14 -9.63 15.12
CA ILE A 38 12.08 -8.68 16.24
C ILE A 38 10.74 -8.63 16.97
N ALA A 39 9.70 -9.28 16.42
CA ALA A 39 8.35 -9.21 16.98
C ALA A 39 7.61 -10.55 16.89
N VAL A 40 6.38 -10.58 17.33
CA VAL A 40 5.42 -11.65 16.99
C VAL A 40 4.69 -11.22 15.72
N PRO A 41 4.40 -12.18 14.81
CA PRO A 41 4.65 -13.62 14.93
C PRO A 41 6.15 -13.96 14.79
N PRO A 42 6.56 -15.14 15.26
CA PRO A 42 7.90 -15.66 14.97
C PRO A 42 8.06 -15.94 13.47
N MET A 43 9.29 -16.24 13.03
CA MET A 43 9.56 -16.71 11.68
C MET A 43 8.92 -18.09 11.49
N ASP A 44 7.71 -18.08 10.94
CA ASP A 44 6.90 -19.25 10.62
C ASP A 44 6.12 -18.94 9.34
N TRP A 45 6.42 -19.67 8.30
CA TRP A 45 5.87 -19.44 6.96
C TRP A 45 4.36 -19.69 6.88
N THR A 46 3.83 -20.58 7.72
CA THR A 46 2.38 -20.81 7.80
C THR A 46 1.62 -19.57 8.29
N LEU A 47 2.25 -18.75 9.13
CA LEU A 47 1.68 -17.47 9.58
C LEU A 47 1.72 -16.43 8.48
N LEU A 48 2.79 -16.45 7.65
CA LEU A 48 2.90 -15.58 6.48
C LEU A 48 1.80 -15.90 5.45
N GLU A 49 1.56 -17.17 5.14
CA GLU A 49 0.47 -17.64 4.26
C GLU A 49 -0.91 -17.20 4.76
N ARG A 50 -1.10 -17.15 6.06
CA ARG A 50 -2.35 -16.68 6.71
C ARG A 50 -2.53 -15.16 6.62
N GLY A 51 -1.50 -14.42 6.21
CA GLY A 51 -1.53 -12.97 6.02
C GLY A 51 -0.91 -12.16 7.16
N HIS A 52 -0.21 -12.82 8.11
CA HIS A 52 0.62 -12.08 9.06
C HIS A 52 1.86 -11.52 8.37
N ALA A 53 2.25 -10.30 8.74
CA ALA A 53 3.57 -9.77 8.41
C ALA A 53 4.59 -10.24 9.44
N ILE A 54 5.78 -10.63 8.99
CA ILE A 54 6.93 -11.00 9.83
C ILE A 54 7.97 -9.90 9.77
N HIS A 55 8.44 -9.46 10.91
CA HIS A 55 9.28 -8.29 11.05
C HIS A 55 10.71 -8.66 11.44
N PHE A 56 11.66 -8.19 10.66
CA PHE A 56 13.09 -8.43 10.88
C PHE A 56 13.85 -7.12 11.08
N ARG A 57 15.01 -7.22 11.73
CA ARG A 57 16.00 -6.16 11.82
C ARG A 57 17.34 -6.67 11.37
N CYS A 58 17.95 -5.96 10.42
CA CYS A 58 19.25 -6.30 9.88
C CYS A 58 20.38 -5.89 10.84
N HIS A 59 21.42 -6.70 10.89
CA HIS A 59 22.64 -6.48 11.66
C HIS A 59 23.91 -6.59 10.82
N HIS A 60 23.81 -6.81 9.51
CA HIS A 60 24.96 -6.71 8.60
C HIS A 60 25.45 -5.26 8.58
N ALA A 61 26.75 -5.03 8.46
CA ALA A 61 27.38 -3.71 8.61
C ALA A 61 26.77 -2.65 7.67
N GLU A 62 26.52 -3.02 6.41
CA GLU A 62 25.97 -2.13 5.38
C GLU A 62 24.46 -1.90 5.50
N ALA A 63 23.75 -2.75 6.24
CA ALA A 63 22.30 -2.69 6.40
C ALA A 63 21.87 -2.56 7.87
N ASN A 64 22.81 -2.20 8.76
CA ASN A 64 22.56 -2.21 10.18
C ASN A 64 21.41 -1.29 10.60
N GLY A 65 20.45 -1.87 11.31
CA GLY A 65 19.29 -1.17 11.82
C GLY A 65 18.12 -1.06 10.82
N ILE A 66 18.30 -1.43 9.55
CA ILE A 66 17.19 -1.49 8.58
C ILE A 66 16.17 -2.52 9.06
N ARG A 67 14.91 -2.15 9.01
CA ARG A 67 13.80 -3.05 9.26
C ARG A 67 13.28 -3.60 7.94
N ILE A 68 13.03 -4.91 7.91
CA ILE A 68 12.38 -5.59 6.79
C ILE A 68 11.07 -6.16 7.29
N ASP A 69 9.98 -5.80 6.63
CA ASP A 69 8.65 -6.32 6.88
C ASP A 69 8.25 -7.21 5.70
N VAL A 70 8.17 -8.52 5.97
CA VAL A 70 7.82 -9.51 4.94
C VAL A 70 6.34 -9.84 5.06
N MET A 71 5.63 -9.79 3.95
CA MET A 71 4.22 -10.10 3.86
C MET A 71 3.90 -10.88 2.57
N SER A 72 2.81 -11.66 2.58
CA SER A 72 2.32 -12.37 1.40
C SER A 72 0.99 -11.82 0.89
N ARG A 73 0.31 -11.03 1.71
CA ARG A 73 -1.02 -10.49 1.41
C ARG A 73 -1.14 -9.06 1.90
N MET A 74 -1.84 -8.26 1.12
CA MET A 74 -2.21 -6.88 1.46
C MET A 74 -3.71 -6.69 1.25
N ARG A 75 -4.36 -5.97 2.15
CA ARG A 75 -5.79 -5.68 2.03
C ARG A 75 -6.07 -4.86 0.76
N GLY A 76 -7.07 -5.29 0.00
CA GLY A 76 -7.50 -4.60 -1.21
C GLY A 76 -6.63 -4.82 -2.44
N CYS A 77 -5.52 -5.56 -2.31
CA CYS A 77 -4.65 -5.94 -3.40
C CYS A 77 -4.95 -7.38 -3.88
N GLY A 78 -4.56 -7.68 -5.11
CA GLY A 78 -4.64 -9.02 -5.69
C GLY A 78 -3.62 -10.00 -5.07
N ASN A 79 -3.54 -11.20 -5.65
CA ASN A 79 -2.48 -12.16 -5.36
C ASN A 79 -1.13 -11.68 -5.90
N PHE A 80 -0.05 -12.39 -5.56
CA PHE A 80 1.31 -12.02 -5.98
C PHE A 80 1.44 -11.89 -7.50
N ASP A 81 0.89 -12.82 -8.28
CA ASP A 81 1.00 -12.79 -9.74
C ASP A 81 0.39 -11.50 -10.32
N SER A 82 -0.79 -11.12 -9.85
CA SER A 82 -1.46 -9.89 -10.24
C SER A 82 -0.64 -8.64 -9.87
N LEU A 83 -0.01 -8.63 -8.70
CA LEU A 83 0.89 -7.54 -8.27
C LEU A 83 2.16 -7.50 -9.12
N TRP A 84 2.70 -8.67 -9.46
CA TRP A 84 3.88 -8.79 -10.30
C TRP A 84 3.64 -8.29 -11.72
N ASP A 85 2.49 -8.58 -12.29
CA ASP A 85 2.11 -8.13 -13.64
C ASP A 85 1.93 -6.60 -13.71
N GLN A 86 1.49 -5.97 -12.61
CA GLN A 86 1.23 -4.53 -12.52
C GLN A 86 2.39 -3.74 -11.86
N ARG A 87 3.51 -4.41 -11.59
CA ARG A 87 4.65 -3.78 -10.92
C ARG A 87 5.28 -2.66 -11.74
N THR A 88 5.96 -1.78 -11.06
CA THR A 88 6.83 -0.77 -11.68
C THR A 88 8.28 -1.20 -11.55
N THR A 89 8.97 -1.32 -12.67
CA THR A 89 10.39 -1.64 -12.72
C THR A 89 11.20 -0.35 -12.87
N ILE A 90 12.17 -0.14 -11.99
CA ILE A 90 13.09 1.01 -12.04
C ILE A 90 14.52 0.48 -12.07
N GLU A 91 15.33 1.03 -12.96
CA GLU A 91 16.77 0.81 -12.99
C GLU A 91 17.48 2.06 -12.49
N ASP A 92 18.40 1.91 -11.55
CA ASP A 92 19.21 3.02 -11.05
C ASP A 92 20.44 3.29 -11.93
N SER A 93 21.22 4.32 -11.56
CA SER A 93 22.44 4.70 -12.30
C SER A 93 23.52 3.62 -12.33
N ASP A 94 23.47 2.69 -11.42
CA ASP A 94 24.45 1.60 -11.28
C ASP A 94 23.96 0.30 -11.97
N GLY A 95 22.79 0.36 -12.64
CA GLY A 95 22.19 -0.76 -13.36
C GLY A 95 21.45 -1.74 -12.44
N VAL A 96 21.17 -1.36 -11.20
CA VAL A 96 20.39 -2.19 -10.27
C VAL A 96 18.91 -2.03 -10.57
N ILE A 97 18.23 -3.16 -10.73
CA ILE A 97 16.79 -3.21 -11.01
C ILE A 97 16.01 -3.34 -9.72
N TYR A 98 15.03 -2.47 -9.54
CA TYR A 98 14.07 -2.49 -8.44
C TYR A 98 12.68 -2.80 -8.97
N GLU A 99 12.07 -3.88 -8.46
CA GLU A 99 10.70 -4.24 -8.72
C GLU A 99 9.82 -3.68 -7.62
N LEU A 100 9.02 -2.69 -7.96
CA LEU A 100 8.19 -1.94 -7.01
C LEU A 100 6.72 -2.29 -7.20
N LEU A 101 5.97 -2.25 -6.12
CA LEU A 101 4.51 -2.31 -6.18
C LEU A 101 3.99 -1.18 -7.08
N GLY A 102 3.12 -1.51 -8.04
CA GLY A 102 2.49 -0.51 -8.90
C GLY A 102 1.74 0.54 -8.08
N ILE A 103 1.64 1.76 -8.60
CA ILE A 103 1.11 2.90 -7.82
C ILE A 103 -0.33 2.67 -7.34
N GLU A 104 -1.17 2.02 -8.14
CA GLU A 104 -2.55 1.71 -7.76
C GLU A 104 -2.60 0.77 -6.56
N ASP A 105 -1.80 -0.32 -6.59
CA ASP A 105 -1.75 -1.28 -5.50
C ASP A 105 -1.08 -0.68 -4.26
N LEU A 106 -0.08 0.19 -4.44
CA LEU A 106 0.52 0.94 -3.34
C LEU A 106 -0.51 1.83 -2.63
N VAL A 107 -1.33 2.55 -3.38
CA VAL A 107 -2.42 3.37 -2.83
C VAL A 107 -3.44 2.49 -2.10
N ARG A 108 -3.85 1.36 -2.68
CA ARG A 108 -4.77 0.40 -2.05
C ARG A 108 -4.19 -0.15 -0.74
N ALA A 109 -2.93 -0.57 -0.75
CA ALA A 109 -2.23 -1.08 0.44
C ALA A 109 -2.07 -0.02 1.55
N LYS A 110 -2.01 1.26 1.18
CA LYS A 110 -1.92 2.38 2.12
C LYS A 110 -3.26 2.83 2.70
N LYS A 111 -4.41 2.33 2.23
CA LYS A 111 -5.73 2.61 2.82
C LYS A 111 -5.90 1.89 4.16
N THR A 112 -5.11 2.28 5.15
CA THR A 112 -5.07 1.65 6.49
C THR A 112 -5.80 2.48 7.54
N GLN A 113 -5.95 1.91 8.73
CA GLN A 113 -6.50 2.62 9.89
C GLN A 113 -5.56 3.71 10.44
N ARG A 114 -4.30 3.80 9.98
CA ARG A 114 -3.28 4.73 10.51
C ARG A 114 -3.44 6.11 9.90
N ASP A 115 -3.49 7.16 10.74
CA ASP A 115 -3.64 8.55 10.29
C ASP A 115 -2.55 9.00 9.32
N LYS A 116 -1.31 8.58 9.57
CA LYS A 116 -0.14 8.97 8.76
C LYS A 116 -0.15 8.49 7.31
N ASP A 117 -0.93 7.44 6.99
CA ASP A 117 -0.95 6.87 5.65
C ASP A 117 -1.82 7.71 4.69
N TRP A 118 -2.83 8.41 5.19
CA TRP A 118 -3.77 9.17 4.36
C TRP A 118 -3.17 10.41 3.68
N PRO A 119 -2.35 11.24 4.36
CA PRO A 119 -1.60 12.29 3.67
C PRO A 119 -0.63 11.74 2.61
N MET A 120 -0.10 10.51 2.81
CA MET A 120 0.77 9.87 1.83
C MET A 120 -0.02 9.44 0.58
N ILE A 121 -1.22 8.84 0.75
CA ILE A 121 -2.12 8.52 -0.37
C ILE A 121 -2.38 9.77 -1.21
N ARG A 122 -2.76 10.87 -0.56
CA ARG A 122 -3.00 12.14 -1.26
C ARG A 122 -1.79 12.57 -2.10
N ARG A 123 -0.60 12.60 -1.50
CA ARG A 123 0.63 12.98 -2.21
C ARG A 123 0.96 12.04 -3.37
N LEU A 124 0.77 10.72 -3.21
CA LEU A 124 1.00 9.74 -4.28
C LEU A 124 0.10 10.02 -5.49
N VAL A 125 -1.19 10.22 -5.25
CA VAL A 125 -2.16 10.46 -6.33
C VAL A 125 -1.95 11.82 -6.96
N ASP A 126 -1.69 12.86 -6.16
CA ASP A 126 -1.44 14.21 -6.66
C ASP A 126 -0.15 14.27 -7.50
N ALA A 127 0.95 13.62 -7.04
CA ALA A 127 2.18 13.54 -7.81
C ALA A 127 1.97 12.82 -9.16
N HIS A 128 1.30 11.66 -9.13
CA HIS A 128 0.98 10.91 -10.34
C HIS A 128 0.09 11.72 -11.29
N TYR A 129 -0.85 12.50 -10.78
CA TYR A 129 -1.66 13.39 -11.59
C TYR A 129 -0.82 14.48 -12.24
N GLU A 130 0.01 15.20 -11.49
CA GLU A 130 0.86 16.27 -12.00
C GLU A 130 1.86 15.78 -13.06
N GLU A 131 2.41 14.59 -12.90
CA GLU A 131 3.35 14.00 -13.87
C GLU A 131 2.68 13.53 -15.17
N ASN A 132 1.38 13.21 -15.16
CA ASN A 132 0.72 12.54 -16.28
C ASN A 132 -0.51 13.28 -16.84
N ARG A 133 -0.89 14.42 -16.28
CA ARG A 133 -2.12 15.15 -16.65
C ARG A 133 -2.12 15.68 -18.10
N ASP A 134 -0.94 15.90 -18.70
CA ASP A 134 -0.82 16.43 -20.06
C ASP A 134 -1.02 15.31 -21.11
N GLU A 135 -0.87 14.04 -20.71
CA GLU A 135 -1.09 12.87 -21.57
C GLU A 135 -1.95 11.80 -20.82
N PRO A 136 -3.22 12.11 -20.51
CA PRO A 136 -4.06 11.20 -19.74
C PRO A 136 -4.46 9.99 -20.59
N THR A 137 -4.28 8.80 -20.04
CA THR A 137 -4.91 7.57 -20.55
C THR A 137 -6.20 7.30 -19.78
N GLU A 138 -7.12 6.49 -20.33
CA GLU A 138 -8.35 6.12 -19.64
C GLU A 138 -8.07 5.48 -18.26
N ASP A 139 -7.04 4.63 -18.15
CA ASP A 139 -6.69 3.96 -16.89
C ASP A 139 -6.18 4.97 -15.85
N ARG A 140 -5.35 5.94 -16.27
CA ARG A 140 -4.91 7.04 -15.39
C ARG A 140 -6.09 7.86 -14.90
N VAL A 141 -7.03 8.19 -15.78
CA VAL A 141 -8.24 8.94 -15.42
C VAL A 141 -9.10 8.15 -14.44
N ARG A 142 -9.32 6.85 -14.70
CA ARG A 142 -10.03 5.97 -13.75
C ARG A 142 -9.33 5.91 -12.39
N PHE A 143 -8.00 5.81 -12.38
CA PHE A 143 -7.22 5.84 -11.14
C PHE A 143 -7.42 7.15 -10.37
N TRP A 144 -7.32 8.31 -11.03
CA TRP A 144 -7.53 9.60 -10.38
C TRP A 144 -8.95 9.76 -9.86
N LEU A 145 -9.96 9.36 -10.62
CA LEU A 145 -11.35 9.38 -10.18
C LEU A 145 -11.59 8.46 -8.97
N ARG A 146 -10.94 7.31 -8.91
CA ARG A 146 -11.06 6.36 -7.80
C ARG A 146 -10.32 6.79 -6.55
N GLU A 147 -9.15 7.43 -6.70
CA GLU A 147 -8.19 7.56 -5.61
C GLU A 147 -7.87 8.99 -5.20
N SER A 148 -8.15 10.00 -6.02
CA SER A 148 -7.84 11.39 -5.66
C SER A 148 -8.59 11.81 -4.39
N ARG A 149 -7.83 12.52 -3.53
CA ARG A 149 -8.31 13.09 -2.28
C ARG A 149 -8.15 14.60 -2.25
N THR A 150 -7.85 15.18 -3.39
CA THR A 150 -7.72 16.61 -3.61
C THR A 150 -8.95 17.08 -4.39
N PRO A 151 -9.87 17.86 -3.76
CA PRO A 151 -11.13 18.26 -4.38
C PRO A 151 -10.93 18.94 -5.74
N GLU A 152 -9.92 19.80 -5.86
CA GLU A 152 -9.64 20.54 -7.08
C GLU A 152 -9.29 19.60 -8.24
N VAL A 153 -8.45 18.60 -7.97
CA VAL A 153 -8.07 17.56 -8.95
C VAL A 153 -9.31 16.74 -9.33
N LEU A 154 -10.08 16.30 -8.33
CA LEU A 154 -11.25 15.46 -8.54
C LEU A 154 -12.32 16.17 -9.39
N ILE A 155 -12.61 17.43 -9.08
CA ILE A 155 -13.57 18.25 -9.84
C ILE A 155 -13.10 18.43 -11.29
N ARG A 156 -11.82 18.75 -11.50
CA ARG A 156 -11.24 18.92 -12.84
C ARG A 156 -11.32 17.65 -13.66
N VAL A 157 -10.80 16.55 -13.12
CA VAL A 157 -10.79 15.25 -13.82
C VAL A 157 -12.21 14.79 -14.15
N ALA A 158 -13.17 14.98 -13.23
CA ALA A 158 -14.58 14.66 -13.44
C ALA A 158 -15.21 15.50 -14.56
N ALA A 159 -14.95 16.80 -14.60
CA ALA A 159 -15.48 17.71 -15.61
C ALA A 159 -14.92 17.43 -17.01
N GLU A 160 -13.63 17.07 -17.09
CA GLU A 160 -12.95 16.78 -18.36
C GLU A 160 -13.30 15.39 -18.92
N ASN A 161 -13.78 14.45 -18.07
CA ASN A 161 -14.01 13.04 -18.44
C ASN A 161 -15.40 12.51 -18.04
N PRO A 162 -16.49 13.07 -18.56
CA PRO A 162 -17.87 12.75 -18.11
C PRO A 162 -18.25 11.29 -18.31
N THR A 163 -17.76 10.63 -19.35
CA THR A 163 -18.07 9.21 -19.63
C THR A 163 -17.42 8.31 -18.58
N LEU A 164 -16.13 8.48 -18.32
CA LEU A 164 -15.41 7.70 -17.32
C LEU A 164 -15.90 8.01 -15.90
N LEU A 165 -16.31 9.25 -15.64
CA LEU A 165 -16.97 9.62 -14.39
C LEU A 165 -18.20 8.76 -14.14
N GLN A 166 -19.10 8.62 -15.13
CA GLN A 166 -20.32 7.80 -14.99
C GLN A 166 -20.01 6.32 -14.72
N GLU A 167 -18.91 5.80 -15.25
CA GLU A 167 -18.45 4.44 -14.97
C GLU A 167 -18.01 4.31 -13.50
N VAL A 168 -17.11 5.20 -13.07
CA VAL A 168 -16.48 5.13 -11.74
C VAL A 168 -17.46 5.54 -10.61
N MET A 169 -18.47 6.37 -10.90
CA MET A 169 -19.55 6.69 -9.94
C MET A 169 -20.27 5.47 -9.40
N LYS A 170 -20.35 4.38 -10.16
CA LYS A 170 -20.96 3.12 -9.72
C LYS A 170 -20.17 2.47 -8.57
N GLU A 171 -18.87 2.68 -8.56
CA GLU A 171 -17.92 2.14 -7.56
C GLU A 171 -17.69 3.14 -6.40
N ARG A 172 -17.52 4.43 -6.73
CA ARG A 172 -17.22 5.50 -5.78
C ARG A 172 -18.37 6.51 -5.72
N LYS A 173 -19.27 6.29 -4.78
CA LYS A 173 -20.54 7.07 -4.66
C LYS A 173 -20.35 8.56 -4.42
N LEU A 174 -19.27 8.95 -3.72
CA LEU A 174 -19.01 10.38 -3.47
C LEU A 174 -18.85 11.19 -4.77
N LEU A 175 -18.51 10.56 -5.89
CA LEU A 175 -18.39 11.22 -7.18
C LEU A 175 -19.72 11.79 -7.69
N VAL A 176 -20.85 11.29 -7.23
CA VAL A 176 -22.19 11.86 -7.53
C VAL A 176 -22.27 13.32 -7.07
N GLU A 177 -21.63 13.63 -5.96
CA GLU A 177 -21.61 14.97 -5.38
C GLU A 177 -20.55 15.89 -6.01
N THR A 178 -19.66 15.35 -6.89
CA THR A 178 -18.53 16.11 -7.43
C THR A 178 -18.95 17.21 -8.40
N LEU A 179 -20.04 16.99 -9.15
CA LEU A 179 -20.54 17.94 -10.12
C LEU A 179 -21.54 18.88 -9.46
N GLY A 180 -21.18 20.16 -9.31
CA GLY A 180 -22.05 21.21 -8.77
C GLY A 180 -21.97 21.43 -7.26
N THR A 181 -21.10 20.71 -6.57
CA THR A 181 -20.91 20.84 -5.12
C THR A 181 -19.72 21.76 -4.78
N SER A 182 -19.78 22.43 -3.64
CA SER A 182 -18.66 23.24 -3.16
C SER A 182 -17.48 22.37 -2.75
N GLN A 183 -16.26 22.87 -2.88
CA GLN A 183 -15.05 22.18 -2.40
C GLN A 183 -15.15 21.77 -0.92
N THR A 184 -15.79 22.60 -0.11
CA THR A 184 -16.00 22.32 1.32
C THR A 184 -16.85 21.08 1.53
N ALA A 185 -17.98 20.96 0.84
CA ALA A 185 -18.84 19.79 0.94
C ALA A 185 -18.15 18.52 0.41
N LEU A 186 -17.37 18.64 -0.67
CA LEU A 186 -16.59 17.51 -1.19
C LEU A 186 -15.50 17.06 -0.21
N ASN A 187 -14.83 17.99 0.50
CA ASN A 187 -13.89 17.64 1.56
C ASN A 187 -14.57 16.85 2.69
N GLU A 188 -15.77 17.24 3.11
CA GLU A 188 -16.52 16.51 4.15
C GLU A 188 -16.85 15.07 3.70
N GLU A 189 -17.24 14.88 2.44
CA GLU A 189 -17.49 13.52 1.91
C GLU A 189 -16.22 12.69 1.79
N LEU A 190 -15.09 13.29 1.40
CA LEU A 190 -13.78 12.63 1.39
C LEU A 190 -13.32 12.21 2.79
N GLU A 191 -13.60 13.02 3.82
CA GLU A 191 -13.33 12.66 5.21
C GLU A 191 -14.21 11.49 5.67
N LYS A 192 -15.50 11.49 5.34
CA LYS A 192 -16.41 10.39 5.65
C LYS A 192 -15.97 9.09 4.98
N GLU A 193 -15.58 9.14 3.69
CA GLU A 193 -15.05 8.01 2.96
C GLU A 193 -13.78 7.48 3.63
N GLN A 194 -12.86 8.36 4.03
CA GLN A 194 -11.64 7.99 4.76
C GLN A 194 -11.96 7.26 6.08
N LEU A 195 -12.90 7.76 6.86
CA LEU A 195 -13.30 7.13 8.13
C LEU A 195 -13.91 5.74 7.89
N ALA A 196 -14.76 5.58 6.88
CA ALA A 196 -15.35 4.30 6.51
C ALA A 196 -14.30 3.28 6.06
N GLU A 197 -13.32 3.70 5.25
CA GLU A 197 -12.19 2.85 4.83
C GLU A 197 -11.32 2.42 6.02
N ARG A 198 -11.05 3.31 6.95
CA ARG A 198 -10.30 2.99 8.19
C ARG A 198 -11.03 1.97 9.06
N ASP A 199 -12.34 2.05 9.14
CA ASP A 199 -13.14 1.06 9.87
C ASP A 199 -13.13 -0.29 9.15
N THR A 200 -13.23 -0.30 7.84
CA THR A 200 -13.12 -1.51 7.01
C THR A 200 -11.75 -2.19 7.21
N ASP A 201 -10.66 -1.42 7.19
CA ASP A 201 -9.32 -1.93 7.46
C ASP A 201 -9.19 -2.54 8.87
N ARG A 202 -9.71 -1.84 9.88
CA ARG A 202 -9.72 -2.34 11.27
C ARG A 202 -10.48 -3.66 11.41
N GLN A 203 -11.61 -3.79 10.74
CA GLN A 203 -12.41 -5.01 10.75
C GLN A 203 -11.71 -6.15 10.03
N TYR A 204 -11.08 -5.88 8.89
CA TYR A 204 -10.33 -6.87 8.12
C TYR A 204 -9.18 -7.48 8.94
N TRP A 205 -8.38 -6.65 9.61
CA TRP A 205 -7.23 -7.13 10.38
C TRP A 205 -7.58 -7.68 11.77
N ARG A 206 -8.79 -7.47 12.27
CA ARG A 206 -9.22 -7.87 13.61
C ARG A 206 -8.94 -9.33 13.97
N PRO A 207 -9.15 -10.34 13.09
CA PRO A 207 -8.83 -11.74 13.40
C PRO A 207 -7.34 -11.94 13.65
N LEU A 208 -6.47 -11.42 12.75
CA LEU A 208 -5.02 -11.56 12.87
C LEU A 208 -4.47 -10.80 14.09
N VAL A 209 -5.02 -9.63 14.41
CA VAL A 209 -4.65 -8.88 15.63
C VAL A 209 -4.93 -9.70 16.88
N LYS A 210 -6.08 -10.39 16.97
CA LYS A 210 -6.39 -11.27 18.10
C LYS A 210 -5.40 -12.43 18.23
N GLU A 211 -4.98 -13.02 17.11
CA GLU A 211 -3.95 -14.07 17.11
C GLU A 211 -2.61 -13.54 17.61
N LEU A 212 -2.18 -12.37 17.12
CA LEU A 212 -0.94 -11.72 17.60
C LEU A 212 -0.99 -11.43 19.10
N GLU A 213 -2.13 -10.99 19.63
CA GLU A 213 -2.31 -10.78 21.06
C GLU A 213 -2.17 -12.07 21.86
N ALA A 214 -2.77 -13.18 21.36
CA ALA A 214 -2.63 -14.49 21.99
C ALA A 214 -1.17 -14.96 22.00
N MET A 215 -0.44 -14.81 20.89
CA MET A 215 0.98 -15.15 20.79
C MET A 215 1.84 -14.29 21.75
N ARG A 216 1.55 -13.00 21.88
CA ARG A 216 2.24 -12.10 22.82
C ARG A 216 2.03 -12.51 24.27
N ARG A 217 0.79 -12.90 24.63
CA ARG A 217 0.49 -13.42 25.98
C ARG A 217 1.24 -14.71 26.27
N ALA A 218 1.23 -15.66 25.32
CA ALA A 218 1.97 -16.91 25.46
C ALA A 218 3.49 -16.72 25.59
N LYS A 219 4.07 -15.73 24.88
CA LYS A 219 5.51 -15.39 24.99
C LYS A 219 5.87 -14.75 26.34
N ARG A 220 4.94 -14.03 26.98
CA ARG A 220 5.18 -13.39 28.30
C ARG A 220 5.10 -14.38 29.47
N LEU A 221 4.51 -15.54 29.24
CA LEU A 221 4.35 -16.60 30.26
C LEU A 221 5.49 -17.63 30.24
N LYS A 222 6.41 -17.50 29.28
CA LYS A 222 7.68 -18.24 29.18
C LYS A 222 8.84 -17.37 29.62
#